data_1dfaf2ea5282e8d192a147b206145cc4
#
_entry.id   1dfaf2ea5282e8d192a147b206145cc4
#
_cell.length_a   1.000
_cell.length_b   1.000
_cell.length_c   1.000
_cell.angle_alpha   90.00
_cell.angle_beta   90.00
_cell.angle_gamma   90.00
#
_symmetry.space_group_name_H-M   'P 1'
#
loop_
_entity.id
_entity.type
_entity.pdbx_description
1 polymer ?
#
loop_
_entity_poly.entity_id
_entity_poly.type
_entity_poly.pdbx_seq_one_letter_code
_entity_poly.pdbx_strand_id
1 'polypeptide(L)'
;MGIFKTFVETQLRKTRREHVEDLLVLMDQRGYYTARCGRHHKYEGGTLQHSIEVLLYALEHNTHGIPEDSIVVACLLHDLCNVQGFRHISRHGSRSVRLATQVAGFHLNHDEYQAILWHMHGWSEKGTLGSDFDATTHSKLWQLLRDADKHSAGHPMRRIDIAVRLQELLRQK
;
A
#
# COMPACT_ATOMS: atom_id res chain seq x y z
N MET A 1 -2.10 2.34 -18.10
CA MET A 1 -2.80 2.68 -16.84
C MET A 1 -3.99 1.76 -16.57
N GLY A 2 -4.79 1.40 -17.57
CA GLY A 2 -6.00 0.60 -17.38
C GLY A 2 -5.83 -0.67 -16.54
N ILE A 3 -4.93 -1.59 -16.94
CA ILE A 3 -4.78 -2.88 -16.24
C ILE A 3 -4.31 -2.75 -14.79
N PHE A 4 -3.46 -1.77 -14.48
CA PHE A 4 -2.98 -1.51 -13.10
C PHE A 4 -4.12 -1.04 -12.20
N LYS A 5 -4.92 -0.07 -12.66
CA LYS A 5 -6.12 0.40 -11.97
C LYS A 5 -7.11 -0.74 -11.77
N THR A 6 -7.45 -1.47 -12.85
CA THR A 6 -8.37 -2.62 -12.79
C THR A 6 -7.90 -3.66 -11.78
N PHE A 7 -6.61 -3.98 -11.75
CA PHE A 7 -6.06 -4.95 -10.80
C PHE A 7 -6.26 -4.50 -9.34
N VAL A 8 -5.85 -3.26 -9.00
CA VAL A 8 -5.99 -2.72 -7.64
C VAL A 8 -7.46 -2.70 -7.20
N GLU A 9 -8.35 -2.19 -8.03
CA GLU A 9 -9.79 -2.17 -7.73
C GLU A 9 -10.36 -3.56 -7.54
N THR A 10 -9.96 -4.52 -8.39
CA THR A 10 -10.40 -5.92 -8.27
C THR A 10 -9.90 -6.55 -6.96
N GLN A 11 -8.64 -6.34 -6.59
CA GLN A 11 -8.10 -6.88 -5.34
C GLN A 11 -8.78 -6.28 -4.11
N LEU A 12 -9.00 -4.96 -4.07
CA LEU A 12 -9.71 -4.33 -2.97
C LEU A 12 -11.17 -4.81 -2.85
N ARG A 13 -11.90 -4.93 -3.97
CA ARG A 13 -13.28 -5.47 -3.96
C ARG A 13 -13.36 -6.93 -3.48
N LYS A 14 -12.36 -7.75 -3.79
CA LYS A 14 -12.30 -9.14 -3.30
C LYS A 14 -12.26 -9.23 -1.77
N THR A 15 -11.74 -8.23 -1.08
CA THR A 15 -11.72 -8.20 0.39
C THR A 15 -13.13 -8.09 1.00
N ARG A 16 -14.14 -7.71 0.22
CA ARG A 16 -15.55 -7.55 0.63
C ARG A 16 -15.74 -6.67 1.87
N ARG A 17 -14.82 -5.72 2.07
CA ARG A 17 -14.87 -4.78 3.20
C ARG A 17 -15.93 -3.71 2.98
N GLU A 18 -16.56 -3.29 4.07
CA GLU A 18 -17.45 -2.13 4.07
C GLU A 18 -16.71 -0.89 3.56
N HIS A 19 -17.42 -0.02 2.85
CA HIS A 19 -16.89 1.23 2.28
C HIS A 19 -15.74 1.06 1.27
N VAL A 20 -15.58 -0.12 0.66
CA VAL A 20 -14.57 -0.31 -0.39
C VAL A 20 -14.82 0.59 -1.60
N GLU A 21 -16.08 0.79 -1.99
CA GLU A 21 -16.41 1.68 -3.11
C GLU A 21 -16.14 3.15 -2.78
N ASP A 22 -16.41 3.58 -1.55
CA ASP A 22 -16.08 4.94 -1.08
C ASP A 22 -14.56 5.17 -1.12
N LEU A 23 -13.77 4.15 -0.72
CA LEU A 23 -12.31 4.17 -0.83
C LEU A 23 -11.85 4.29 -2.29
N LEU A 24 -12.42 3.52 -3.21
CA LEU A 24 -12.08 3.57 -4.63
C LEU A 24 -12.43 4.92 -5.26
N VAL A 25 -13.57 5.49 -4.89
CA VAL A 25 -13.97 6.86 -5.28
C VAL A 25 -12.98 7.89 -4.76
N LEU A 26 -12.57 7.78 -3.48
CA LEU A 26 -11.55 8.64 -2.89
C LEU A 26 -10.22 8.55 -3.67
N MET A 27 -9.75 7.32 -3.97
CA MET A 27 -8.51 7.09 -4.70
C MET A 27 -8.55 7.74 -6.09
N ASP A 28 -9.67 7.64 -6.80
CA ASP A 28 -9.84 8.25 -8.12
C ASP A 28 -9.87 9.78 -8.04
N GLN A 29 -10.73 10.34 -7.21
CA GLN A 29 -10.89 11.78 -7.03
C GLN A 29 -9.62 12.48 -6.55
N ARG A 30 -8.80 11.81 -5.76
CA ARG A 30 -7.54 12.34 -5.22
C ARG A 30 -6.34 12.05 -6.12
N GLY A 31 -6.54 11.41 -7.27
CA GLY A 31 -5.49 11.15 -8.26
C GLY A 31 -4.47 10.10 -7.83
N TYR A 32 -4.85 9.12 -6.98
CA TYR A 32 -3.96 8.04 -6.55
C TYR A 32 -3.34 7.29 -7.73
N TYR A 33 -4.13 7.02 -8.77
CA TYR A 33 -3.69 6.25 -9.93
C TYR A 33 -2.66 6.97 -10.81
N THR A 34 -2.54 8.28 -10.69
CA THR A 34 -1.57 9.11 -11.42
C THR A 34 -0.46 9.67 -10.55
N ALA A 35 -0.56 9.51 -9.24
CA ALA A 35 0.38 10.03 -8.27
C ALA A 35 1.80 9.48 -8.48
N ARG A 36 2.81 10.28 -8.09
CA ARG A 36 4.23 9.94 -8.13
C ARG A 36 4.72 9.65 -6.72
N CYS A 37 5.57 8.64 -6.55
CA CYS A 37 6.31 8.48 -5.30
C CYS A 37 7.37 9.58 -5.14
N GLY A 38 7.69 9.89 -3.87
CA GLY A 38 8.61 10.98 -3.57
C GLY A 38 10.09 10.69 -3.87
N ARG A 39 10.57 9.49 -3.55
CA ARG A 39 11.99 9.12 -3.65
C ARG A 39 12.30 8.17 -4.80
N HIS A 40 11.42 7.23 -5.07
CA HIS A 40 11.49 6.25 -6.16
C HIS A 40 10.22 6.35 -7.01
N HIS A 41 10.12 5.66 -8.13
CA HIS A 41 8.93 5.68 -9.00
C HIS A 41 8.41 7.10 -9.29
N LYS A 42 9.33 8.05 -9.64
CA LYS A 42 9.06 9.51 -9.78
C LYS A 42 8.30 9.89 -11.05
N TYR A 43 7.58 8.97 -11.65
CA TYR A 43 6.80 9.15 -12.88
C TYR A 43 5.31 9.02 -12.60
N GLU A 44 4.50 9.45 -13.55
CA GLU A 44 3.04 9.36 -13.46
C GLU A 44 2.58 7.90 -13.28
N GLY A 45 1.75 7.67 -12.26
CA GLY A 45 1.33 6.35 -11.85
C GLY A 45 2.39 5.56 -11.07
N GLY A 46 3.46 6.22 -10.61
CA GLY A 46 4.53 5.58 -9.85
C GLY A 46 4.07 5.04 -8.50
N THR A 47 3.17 5.75 -7.79
CA THR A 47 2.57 5.26 -6.54
C THR A 47 1.77 3.97 -6.78
N LEU A 48 0.96 3.95 -7.82
CA LEU A 48 0.18 2.77 -8.20
C LEU A 48 1.07 1.58 -8.51
N GLN A 49 2.12 1.78 -9.32
CA GLN A 49 3.07 0.73 -9.66
C GLN A 49 3.80 0.21 -8.42
N HIS A 50 4.33 1.10 -7.59
CA HIS A 50 5.00 0.75 -6.34
C HIS A 50 4.10 -0.10 -5.43
N SER A 51 2.87 0.33 -5.19
CA SER A 51 1.95 -0.43 -4.34
C SER A 51 1.64 -1.83 -4.89
N ILE A 52 1.57 -1.99 -6.22
CA ILE A 52 1.41 -3.30 -6.86
C ILE A 52 2.66 -4.16 -6.65
N GLU A 53 3.86 -3.62 -6.85
CA GLU A 53 5.12 -4.35 -6.62
C GLU A 53 5.25 -4.81 -5.18
N VAL A 54 4.90 -3.94 -4.22
CA VAL A 54 4.86 -4.27 -2.79
C VAL A 54 3.89 -5.43 -2.54
N LEU A 55 2.69 -5.38 -3.13
CA LEU A 55 1.71 -6.46 -3.00
C LEU A 55 2.22 -7.78 -3.59
N LEU A 56 2.76 -7.76 -4.81
CA LEU A 56 3.25 -8.96 -5.48
C LEU A 56 4.37 -9.62 -4.67
N TYR A 57 5.32 -8.82 -4.18
CA TYR A 57 6.39 -9.31 -3.32
C TYR A 57 5.85 -9.91 -2.02
N ALA A 58 4.94 -9.21 -1.35
CA ALA A 58 4.38 -9.66 -0.07
C ALA A 58 3.61 -10.99 -0.22
N LEU A 59 2.83 -11.16 -1.29
CA LEU A 59 2.12 -12.41 -1.55
C LEU A 59 3.08 -13.58 -1.77
N GLU A 60 4.18 -13.37 -2.49
CA GLU A 60 5.21 -14.41 -2.73
C GLU A 60 5.98 -14.79 -1.47
N HIS A 61 6.15 -13.84 -0.54
CA HIS A 61 6.97 -14.03 0.67
C HIS A 61 6.14 -14.21 1.94
N ASN A 62 4.85 -14.48 1.82
CA ASN A 62 3.97 -14.75 2.96
C ASN A 62 4.22 -16.13 3.58
N THR A 63 5.33 -16.29 4.28
CA THR A 63 5.70 -17.53 4.98
C THR A 63 4.98 -17.73 6.32
N HIS A 64 4.27 -16.71 6.78
CA HIS A 64 3.62 -16.70 8.11
C HIS A 64 2.11 -16.98 8.06
N GLY A 65 1.55 -17.27 6.88
CA GLY A 65 0.12 -17.55 6.73
C GLY A 65 -0.77 -16.33 7.05
N ILE A 66 -0.28 -15.12 6.78
CA ILE A 66 -1.07 -13.89 6.97
C ILE A 66 -2.25 -13.93 5.99
N PRO A 67 -3.46 -13.56 6.43
CA PRO A 67 -4.62 -13.50 5.53
C PRO A 67 -4.34 -12.61 4.30
N GLU A 68 -4.64 -13.14 3.11
CA GLU A 68 -4.37 -12.43 1.84
C GLU A 68 -5.07 -11.08 1.80
N ASP A 69 -6.31 -10.98 2.29
CA ASP A 69 -7.05 -9.73 2.38
C ASP A 69 -6.29 -8.65 3.16
N SER A 70 -5.66 -9.03 4.28
CA SER A 70 -4.87 -8.08 5.09
C SER A 70 -3.60 -7.66 4.38
N ILE A 71 -2.95 -8.56 3.62
CA ILE A 71 -1.79 -8.21 2.78
C ILE A 71 -2.22 -7.23 1.69
N VAL A 72 -3.32 -7.53 0.99
CA VAL A 72 -3.88 -6.65 -0.05
C VAL A 72 -4.14 -5.25 0.49
N VAL A 73 -4.86 -5.16 1.61
CA VAL A 73 -5.20 -3.88 2.24
C VAL A 73 -3.95 -3.12 2.65
N ALA A 74 -3.04 -3.76 3.39
CA ALA A 74 -1.84 -3.09 3.87
C ALA A 74 -0.94 -2.61 2.71
N CYS A 75 -0.68 -3.47 1.73
CA CYS A 75 0.20 -3.14 0.61
C CYS A 75 -0.37 -2.08 -0.35
N LEU A 76 -1.67 -2.11 -0.61
CA LEU A 76 -2.28 -1.14 -1.53
C LEU A 76 -2.54 0.23 -0.88
N LEU A 77 -2.65 0.29 0.45
CA LEU A 77 -3.01 1.52 1.16
C LEU A 77 -1.87 2.15 1.95
N HIS A 78 -0.68 1.52 2.08
CA HIS A 78 0.40 2.08 2.89
C HIS A 78 0.80 3.49 2.45
N ASP A 79 0.83 3.74 1.16
CA ASP A 79 1.21 5.00 0.51
C ASP A 79 0.00 5.77 -0.07
N LEU A 80 -1.22 5.51 0.43
CA LEU A 80 -2.43 6.21 0.01
C LEU A 80 -2.30 7.74 0.15
N CYS A 81 -1.46 8.21 1.05
CA CYS A 81 -1.18 9.64 1.26
C CYS A 81 -0.46 10.34 0.10
N ASN A 82 0.12 9.60 -0.86
CA ASN A 82 0.78 10.17 -2.05
C ASN A 82 -0.20 10.77 -3.08
N VAL A 83 -1.47 10.87 -2.74
CA VAL A 83 -2.49 11.56 -3.54
C VAL A 83 -2.21 13.06 -3.68
N GLN A 84 -2.75 13.69 -4.73
CA GLN A 84 -2.53 15.11 -5.03
C GLN A 84 -2.85 16.01 -3.83
N GLY A 85 -1.97 16.96 -3.57
CA GLY A 85 -2.13 17.97 -2.51
C GLY A 85 -1.39 17.67 -1.20
N PHE A 86 -0.75 16.52 -1.04
CA PHE A 86 0.04 16.19 0.15
C PHE A 86 1.53 16.15 -0.17
N ARG A 87 2.23 17.28 0.03
CA ARG A 87 3.66 17.43 -0.34
C ARG A 87 4.66 17.12 0.79
N HIS A 88 4.23 16.77 1.99
CA HIS A 88 5.15 16.62 3.12
C HIS A 88 5.35 15.17 3.55
N ILE A 89 6.63 14.80 3.55
CA ILE A 89 7.17 13.46 3.83
C ILE A 89 6.94 13.00 5.28
N SER A 90 6.68 13.91 6.22
CA SER A 90 6.45 13.54 7.60
C SER A 90 5.05 12.92 7.81
N ARG A 91 4.99 11.81 8.54
CA ARG A 91 3.75 11.12 8.92
C ARG A 91 2.99 10.44 7.77
N HIS A 92 3.71 9.81 6.82
CA HIS A 92 3.09 9.06 5.70
C HIS A 92 2.02 8.08 6.19
N GLY A 93 2.38 7.15 7.07
CA GLY A 93 1.47 6.13 7.54
C GLY A 93 0.21 6.70 8.20
N SER A 94 0.36 7.68 9.09
CA SER A 94 -0.82 8.27 9.77
C SER A 94 -1.77 8.99 8.80
N ARG A 95 -1.24 9.55 7.71
CA ARG A 95 -2.08 10.19 6.68
C ARG A 95 -2.80 9.15 5.83
N SER A 96 -2.10 8.07 5.46
CA SER A 96 -2.71 6.95 4.72
C SER A 96 -3.84 6.32 5.52
N VAL A 97 -3.60 6.02 6.80
CA VAL A 97 -4.62 5.54 7.74
C VAL A 97 -5.80 6.51 7.81
N ARG A 98 -5.53 7.80 8.02
CA ARG A 98 -6.60 8.82 8.11
C ARG A 98 -7.44 8.90 6.83
N LEU A 99 -6.82 8.86 5.66
CA LEU A 99 -7.54 8.88 4.39
C LEU A 99 -8.43 7.65 4.23
N ALA A 100 -7.92 6.47 4.56
CA ALA A 100 -8.70 5.24 4.48
C ALA A 100 -9.86 5.24 5.48
N THR A 101 -9.59 5.53 6.77
CA THR A 101 -10.58 5.32 7.84
C THR A 101 -11.51 6.51 8.06
N GLN A 102 -10.98 7.74 8.13
CA GLN A 102 -11.77 8.93 8.50
C GLN A 102 -12.40 9.62 7.29
N VAL A 103 -11.79 9.50 6.11
CA VAL A 103 -12.32 10.17 4.90
C VAL A 103 -13.15 9.20 4.07
N ALA A 104 -12.67 7.98 3.83
CA ALA A 104 -13.41 6.96 3.08
C ALA A 104 -14.31 6.07 3.95
N GLY A 105 -14.17 6.09 5.27
CA GLY A 105 -14.90 5.19 6.16
C GLY A 105 -14.48 3.72 6.10
N PHE A 106 -13.38 3.42 5.38
CA PHE A 106 -12.91 2.04 5.17
C PHE A 106 -12.38 1.44 6.47
N HIS A 107 -12.84 0.24 6.80
CA HIS A 107 -12.44 -0.42 8.04
C HIS A 107 -11.08 -1.12 7.89
N LEU A 108 -10.13 -0.76 8.76
CA LEU A 108 -8.86 -1.46 8.95
C LEU A 108 -8.91 -2.26 10.26
N ASN A 109 -8.47 -3.52 10.23
CA ASN A 109 -8.25 -4.24 11.47
C ASN A 109 -6.99 -3.70 12.19
N HIS A 110 -6.75 -4.17 13.43
CA HIS A 110 -5.65 -3.67 14.25
C HIS A 110 -4.28 -3.84 13.56
N ASP A 111 -4.01 -5.02 12.99
CA ASP A 111 -2.72 -5.31 12.37
C ASP A 111 -2.50 -4.50 11.09
N GLU A 112 -3.54 -4.31 10.27
CA GLU A 112 -3.49 -3.46 9.07
C GLU A 112 -3.25 -2.00 9.44
N TYR A 113 -3.98 -1.52 10.45
CA TYR A 113 -3.80 -0.16 10.97
C TYR A 113 -2.35 0.07 11.41
N GLN A 114 -1.81 -0.83 12.25
CA GLN A 114 -0.44 -0.73 12.75
C GLN A 114 0.59 -0.88 11.62
N ALA A 115 0.39 -1.83 10.71
CA ALA A 115 1.30 -2.04 9.60
C ALA A 115 1.40 -0.79 8.71
N ILE A 116 0.27 -0.19 8.32
CA ILE A 116 0.25 1.04 7.51
C ILE A 116 0.81 2.22 8.30
N LEU A 117 0.43 2.37 9.57
CA LEU A 117 0.87 3.49 10.41
C LEU A 117 2.40 3.55 10.53
N TRP A 118 3.04 2.39 10.72
CA TRP A 118 4.44 2.27 11.08
C TRP A 118 5.36 1.75 9.96
N HIS A 119 4.88 1.57 8.70
CA HIS A 119 5.70 1.00 7.62
C HIS A 119 7.01 1.77 7.37
N MET A 120 7.00 3.10 7.54
CA MET A 120 8.19 3.94 7.38
C MET A 120 9.18 3.89 8.56
N HIS A 121 8.85 3.17 9.64
CA HIS A 121 9.74 3.10 10.80
C HIS A 121 11.03 2.34 10.48
N GLY A 122 12.16 2.89 10.89
CA GLY A 122 13.48 2.33 10.60
C GLY A 122 14.10 2.78 9.27
N TRP A 123 13.41 3.62 8.47
CA TRP A 123 13.98 4.25 7.26
C TRP A 123 14.75 5.53 7.56
N SER A 124 14.47 6.18 8.69
CA SER A 124 15.23 7.33 9.15
C SER A 124 15.53 7.20 10.64
N GLU A 125 16.78 7.17 11.01
CA GLU A 125 17.23 7.22 12.41
C GLU A 125 16.83 8.52 13.15
N LYS A 126 16.20 9.45 12.45
CA LYS A 126 15.77 10.77 12.97
C LYS A 126 14.25 10.96 12.98
N GLY A 127 13.48 9.91 12.76
CA GLY A 127 12.03 9.98 12.93
C GLY A 127 11.71 10.13 14.40
N THR A 128 11.19 11.27 14.81
CA THR A 128 10.51 11.45 16.09
C THR A 128 9.26 10.55 16.11
N LEU A 129 9.48 9.28 16.35
CA LEU A 129 8.43 8.36 16.71
C LEU A 129 8.27 8.49 18.21
N GLY A 130 7.03 8.73 18.63
CA GLY A 130 6.69 8.73 20.03
C GLY A 130 7.11 7.41 20.68
N SER A 131 7.16 7.41 21.99
CA SER A 131 7.47 6.31 22.89
C SER A 131 6.67 5.01 22.66
N ASP A 132 5.72 5.03 21.75
CA ASP A 132 4.72 3.98 21.54
C ASP A 132 5.11 2.96 20.46
N PHE A 133 6.28 3.12 19.81
CA PHE A 133 6.78 2.12 18.89
C PHE A 133 7.61 1.08 19.63
N ASP A 134 7.08 -0.11 19.71
CA ASP A 134 7.81 -1.29 20.19
C ASP A 134 7.95 -2.31 19.06
N ALA A 135 9.17 -2.47 18.56
CA ALA A 135 9.47 -3.42 17.48
C ALA A 135 9.17 -4.88 17.85
N THR A 136 9.12 -5.19 19.14
CA THR A 136 8.83 -6.56 19.63
C THR A 136 7.35 -6.90 19.56
N THR A 137 6.48 -5.90 19.55
CA THR A 137 5.02 -6.05 19.48
C THR A 137 4.45 -5.94 18.08
N HIS A 138 5.30 -5.63 17.07
CA HIS A 138 4.82 -5.44 15.72
C HIS A 138 4.46 -6.76 15.06
N SER A 139 3.30 -6.72 14.39
CA SER A 139 2.73 -7.89 13.72
C SER A 139 3.60 -8.39 12.56
N LYS A 140 3.41 -9.67 12.21
CA LYS A 140 4.02 -10.28 11.04
C LYS A 140 3.67 -9.52 9.75
N LEU A 141 2.47 -8.94 9.69
CA LEU A 141 2.01 -8.11 8.56
C LEU A 141 2.87 -6.85 8.43
N TRP A 142 3.20 -6.18 9.54
CA TRP A 142 4.10 -5.01 9.50
C TRP A 142 5.48 -5.37 8.98
N GLN A 143 6.07 -6.49 9.46
CA GLN A 143 7.37 -6.96 9.00
C GLN A 143 7.36 -7.23 7.49
N LEU A 144 6.35 -7.98 7.02
CA LEU A 144 6.19 -8.32 5.61
C LEU A 144 5.99 -7.07 4.73
N LEU A 145 5.12 -6.15 5.14
CA LEU A 145 4.89 -4.89 4.41
C LEU A 145 6.17 -4.07 4.31
N ARG A 146 6.90 -3.90 5.41
CA ARG A 146 8.15 -3.13 5.44
C ARG A 146 9.22 -3.72 4.54
N ASP A 147 9.37 -5.05 4.55
CA ASP A 147 10.37 -5.73 3.72
C ASP A 147 10.00 -5.63 2.23
N ALA A 148 8.72 -5.77 1.91
CA ALA A 148 8.19 -5.62 0.55
C ALA A 148 8.35 -4.18 0.02
N ASP A 149 8.02 -3.18 0.83
CA ASP A 149 8.18 -1.76 0.50
C ASP A 149 9.65 -1.41 0.22
N LYS A 150 10.55 -1.85 1.11
CA LYS A 150 11.99 -1.66 0.94
C LYS A 150 12.52 -2.36 -0.31
N HIS A 151 12.05 -3.58 -0.59
CA HIS A 151 12.44 -4.32 -1.80
C HIS A 151 12.03 -3.58 -3.06
N SER A 152 10.76 -3.20 -3.19
CA SER A 152 10.25 -2.47 -4.36
C SER A 152 10.95 -1.12 -4.55
N ALA A 153 11.23 -0.39 -3.48
CA ALA A 153 11.96 0.88 -3.55
C ALA A 153 13.38 0.72 -4.11
N GLY A 154 14.06 -0.40 -3.79
CA GLY A 154 15.43 -0.72 -4.25
C GLY A 154 15.51 -1.46 -5.59
N HIS A 155 14.46 -2.19 -5.98
CA HIS A 155 14.44 -3.08 -7.14
C HIS A 155 13.15 -2.91 -7.95
N PRO A 156 12.91 -1.74 -8.55
CA PRO A 156 11.69 -1.49 -9.30
C PRO A 156 11.60 -2.41 -10.54
N MET A 157 10.44 -3.01 -10.74
CA MET A 157 10.15 -3.85 -11.90
C MET A 157 9.91 -3.00 -13.16
N ARG A 158 10.19 -3.56 -14.34
CA ARG A 158 9.75 -2.91 -15.56
C ARG A 158 8.23 -2.97 -15.69
N ARG A 159 7.63 -1.88 -16.10
CA ARG A 159 6.16 -1.75 -16.20
C ARG A 159 5.52 -2.81 -17.09
N ILE A 160 6.23 -3.22 -18.14
CA ILE A 160 5.74 -4.26 -19.04
C ILE A 160 5.67 -5.64 -18.36
N ASP A 161 6.67 -5.98 -17.55
CA ASP A 161 6.71 -7.26 -16.84
C ASP A 161 5.58 -7.37 -15.82
N ILE A 162 5.31 -6.25 -15.10
CA ILE A 162 4.16 -6.16 -14.21
C ILE A 162 2.86 -6.35 -14.99
N ALA A 163 2.69 -5.65 -16.12
CA ALA A 163 1.47 -5.74 -16.91
C ALA A 163 1.16 -7.17 -17.37
N VAL A 164 2.18 -7.91 -17.83
CA VAL A 164 2.05 -9.32 -18.20
C VAL A 164 1.58 -10.15 -17.01
N ARG A 165 2.24 -10.01 -15.87
CA ARG A 165 1.89 -10.73 -14.65
C ARG A 165 0.46 -10.43 -14.16
N LEU A 166 0.03 -9.17 -14.21
CA LEU A 166 -1.33 -8.79 -13.83
C LEU A 166 -2.38 -9.38 -14.76
N GLN A 167 -2.08 -9.52 -16.07
CA GLN A 167 -2.98 -10.19 -17.01
C GLN A 167 -3.19 -11.65 -16.63
N GLU A 168 -2.14 -12.36 -16.25
CA GLU A 168 -2.21 -13.75 -15.80
C GLU A 168 -3.04 -13.88 -14.53
N LEU A 169 -2.77 -13.05 -13.51
CA LEU A 169 -3.50 -13.05 -12.24
C LEU A 169 -5.00 -12.72 -12.40
N LEU A 170 -5.34 -11.83 -13.33
CA LEU A 170 -6.76 -11.47 -13.59
C LEU A 170 -7.51 -12.56 -14.37
N ARG A 171 -6.81 -13.48 -15.05
CA ARG A 171 -7.42 -14.61 -15.77
C ARG A 171 -7.67 -15.82 -14.87
N GLN A 172 -6.95 -15.95 -13.77
CA GLN A 172 -7.06 -17.06 -12.80
C GLN A 172 -8.27 -16.87 -11.86
N LYS A 173 -9.47 -16.67 -12.45
CA LYS A 173 -10.71 -16.52 -11.68
C LYS A 173 -11.33 -17.86 -11.34
#